data_58dfc4cd360fb2cd2ef628bb800988de
#
_entry.id   58dfc4cd360fb2cd2ef628bb800988de
#
_cell.length_a   1.000
_cell.length_b   1.000
_cell.length_c   1.000
_cell.angle_alpha   90.00
_cell.angle_beta   90.00
_cell.angle_gamma   90.00
#
_symmetry.space_group_name_H-M   'P 1'
#
loop_
_entity.id
_entity.type
_entity.pdbx_description
1 polymer ?
#
loop_
_entity_poly.entity_id
_entity_poly.type
_entity_poly.pdbx_seq_one_letter_code
_entity_poly.pdbx_strand_id
1 'polypeptide(L)'
;GLSSATIDGSHIFQIHMSIAMKNINPTQTAAWQALQNHYAEMKDVTIASLFADDADRFAKFSATFDDQMLVDYSKNRVTQETLDKLLALAKETDLQGAIKSMFSGEKINRTEGRAVLHVALRNRSNTPILVDGKDVMPEVNAVLEKMKSFSEAIISGSWKGYTGKAITDVVN
;
A
#
# COMPACT_ATOMS: atom_id res chain seq x y z
N GLY A 1 22.57 -47.17 -36.00
CA GLY A 1 23.02 -45.83 -35.72
C GLY A 1 21.92 -45.09 -34.97
N LEU A 2 22.04 -44.98 -33.65
CA LEU A 2 21.16 -44.19 -32.76
C LEU A 2 21.70 -42.75 -32.76
N SER A 3 20.93 -41.85 -33.32
CA SER A 3 21.20 -40.39 -33.24
C SER A 3 20.65 -39.88 -31.93
N SER A 4 21.53 -39.43 -31.02
CA SER A 4 21.16 -38.76 -29.80
C SER A 4 20.78 -37.29 -30.15
N ALA A 5 19.53 -36.95 -29.98
CA ALA A 5 19.08 -35.54 -30.01
C ALA A 5 19.36 -34.92 -28.63
N THR A 6 20.30 -33.99 -28.59
CA THR A 6 20.56 -33.12 -27.44
C THR A 6 19.46 -32.08 -27.38
N ILE A 7 18.65 -32.08 -26.35
CA ILE A 7 17.68 -31.02 -26.08
C ILE A 7 18.46 -29.89 -25.41
N ASP A 8 18.64 -28.81 -26.15
CA ASP A 8 19.18 -27.55 -25.64
C ASP A 8 18.15 -26.87 -24.70
N GLY A 9 18.52 -26.79 -23.42
CA GLY A 9 17.70 -26.34 -22.32
C GLY A 9 17.67 -24.84 -22.09
N SER A 10 17.72 -23.99 -23.14
CA SER A 10 17.87 -22.54 -22.98
C SER A 10 16.67 -21.66 -23.35
N HIS A 11 15.46 -22.17 -23.28
CA HIS A 11 14.27 -21.31 -23.36
C HIS A 11 13.23 -21.68 -22.31
N ILE A 12 13.57 -21.40 -21.03
CA ILE A 12 12.52 -21.20 -20.04
C ILE A 12 11.90 -19.83 -20.32
N PHE A 13 10.86 -19.80 -21.17
CA PHE A 13 9.93 -18.69 -21.19
C PHE A 13 9.28 -18.64 -19.82
N GLN A 14 9.79 -17.78 -18.93
CA GLN A 14 9.02 -17.31 -17.79
C GLN A 14 7.83 -16.53 -18.37
N ILE A 15 6.71 -17.24 -18.50
CA ILE A 15 5.42 -16.58 -18.67
C ILE A 15 5.19 -15.82 -17.38
N HIS A 16 5.61 -14.55 -17.34
CA HIS A 16 5.10 -13.60 -16.38
C HIS A 16 3.61 -13.42 -16.72
N MET A 17 2.79 -14.29 -16.16
CA MET A 17 1.38 -13.98 -16.05
C MET A 17 1.30 -12.76 -15.14
N SER A 18 1.22 -11.59 -15.74
CA SER A 18 0.79 -10.38 -15.06
C SER A 18 -0.56 -10.70 -14.43
N ILE A 19 -0.57 -10.88 -13.11
CA ILE A 19 -1.81 -11.06 -12.37
C ILE A 19 -2.40 -9.65 -12.23
N ALA A 20 -3.03 -9.19 -13.31
CA ALA A 20 -3.69 -7.90 -13.32
C ALA A 20 -4.69 -7.81 -12.15
N MET A 21 -4.66 -6.72 -11.40
CA MET A 21 -5.60 -6.44 -10.33
C MET A 21 -7.04 -6.62 -10.83
N LYS A 22 -7.84 -7.43 -10.14
CA LYS A 22 -9.25 -7.62 -10.45
C LYS A 22 -10.02 -6.32 -10.25
N ASN A 23 -10.94 -6.03 -11.17
CA ASN A 23 -11.83 -4.86 -11.08
C ASN A 23 -13.20 -5.29 -10.56
N ILE A 24 -13.31 -5.49 -9.26
CA ILE A 24 -14.54 -5.92 -8.62
C ILE A 24 -15.21 -4.70 -7.98
N ASN A 25 -16.49 -4.45 -8.34
CA ASN A 25 -17.27 -3.46 -7.64
C ASN A 25 -17.66 -4.00 -6.26
N PRO A 26 -17.19 -3.40 -5.16
CA PRO A 26 -17.47 -3.90 -3.82
C PRO A 26 -18.95 -4.01 -3.52
N THR A 27 -19.78 -3.08 -4.01
CA THR A 27 -21.21 -3.03 -3.72
C THR A 27 -22.02 -4.16 -4.36
N GLN A 28 -21.42 -4.91 -5.28
CA GLN A 28 -22.03 -6.05 -5.96
C GLN A 28 -21.62 -7.40 -5.38
N THR A 29 -20.89 -7.39 -4.28
CA THR A 29 -20.42 -8.60 -3.61
C THR A 29 -21.39 -9.11 -2.56
N ALA A 30 -21.36 -10.41 -2.30
CA ALA A 30 -22.13 -11.00 -1.19
C ALA A 30 -21.65 -10.47 0.18
N ALA A 31 -20.36 -10.21 0.33
CA ALA A 31 -19.81 -9.61 1.54
C ALA A 31 -20.35 -8.21 1.82
N TRP A 32 -20.53 -7.39 0.79
CA TRP A 32 -21.18 -6.08 0.93
C TRP A 32 -22.63 -6.20 1.41
N GLN A 33 -23.39 -7.11 0.84
CA GLN A 33 -24.77 -7.36 1.26
C GLN A 33 -24.83 -7.82 2.72
N ALA A 34 -23.90 -8.69 3.14
CA ALA A 34 -23.80 -9.12 4.52
C ALA A 34 -23.50 -7.95 5.48
N LEU A 35 -22.64 -7.01 5.06
CA LEU A 35 -22.36 -5.79 5.82
C LEU A 35 -23.56 -4.85 5.90
N GLN A 36 -24.35 -4.72 4.83
CA GLN A 36 -25.58 -3.93 4.87
C GLN A 36 -26.60 -4.50 5.86
N ASN A 37 -26.77 -5.81 5.89
CA ASN A 37 -27.62 -6.48 6.88
C ASN A 37 -27.10 -6.27 8.31
N HIS A 38 -25.80 -6.43 8.51
CA HIS A 38 -25.14 -6.19 9.79
C HIS A 38 -25.24 -4.73 10.26
N TYR A 39 -25.20 -3.77 9.35
CA TYR A 39 -25.43 -2.36 9.69
C TYR A 39 -26.81 -2.14 10.30
N ALA A 40 -27.85 -2.81 9.81
CA ALA A 40 -29.20 -2.70 10.36
C ALA A 40 -29.25 -3.15 11.84
N GLU A 41 -28.41 -4.13 12.23
CA GLU A 41 -28.29 -4.61 13.61
C GLU A 41 -27.45 -3.66 14.48
N MET A 42 -26.39 -3.07 13.89
CA MET A 42 -25.40 -2.27 14.62
C MET A 42 -25.73 -0.78 14.72
N LYS A 43 -26.64 -0.25 13.92
CA LYS A 43 -26.88 1.20 13.80
C LYS A 43 -27.27 1.88 15.12
N ASP A 44 -27.92 1.16 16.04
CA ASP A 44 -28.38 1.67 17.33
C ASP A 44 -27.48 1.24 18.50
N VAL A 45 -26.43 0.47 18.22
CA VAL A 45 -25.45 0.04 19.24
C VAL A 45 -24.53 1.22 19.59
N THR A 46 -24.35 1.47 20.88
CA THR A 46 -23.47 2.56 21.35
C THR A 46 -22.08 2.03 21.71
N ILE A 47 -21.06 2.88 21.59
CA ILE A 47 -19.71 2.54 22.04
C ILE A 47 -19.72 2.23 23.55
N ALA A 48 -20.49 2.99 24.33
CA ALA A 48 -20.61 2.77 25.78
C ALA A 48 -21.13 1.36 26.13
N SER A 49 -22.15 0.87 25.39
CA SER A 49 -22.66 -0.49 25.61
C SER A 49 -21.62 -1.56 25.24
N LEU A 50 -20.86 -1.35 24.17
CA LEU A 50 -19.82 -2.28 23.76
C LEU A 50 -18.71 -2.42 24.81
N PHE A 51 -18.35 -1.34 25.50
CA PHE A 51 -17.40 -1.39 26.61
C PHE A 51 -18.02 -1.99 27.90
N ALA A 52 -19.30 -1.72 28.15
CA ALA A 52 -19.99 -2.31 29.29
C ALA A 52 -20.12 -3.84 29.20
N ASP A 53 -20.30 -4.35 27.97
CA ASP A 53 -20.47 -5.77 27.69
C ASP A 53 -19.14 -6.54 27.65
N ASP A 54 -18.01 -5.87 27.51
CA ASP A 54 -16.68 -6.50 27.40
C ASP A 54 -15.58 -5.63 28.02
N ALA A 55 -15.13 -6.03 29.22
CA ALA A 55 -14.07 -5.34 29.95
C ALA A 55 -12.70 -5.38 29.20
N ASP A 56 -12.51 -6.38 28.34
CA ASP A 56 -11.27 -6.57 27.56
C ASP A 56 -11.33 -5.93 26.17
N ARG A 57 -12.35 -5.12 25.90
CA ARG A 57 -12.59 -4.55 24.59
C ARG A 57 -11.38 -3.80 24.03
N PHE A 58 -10.69 -3.00 24.82
CA PHE A 58 -9.49 -2.30 24.37
C PHE A 58 -8.42 -3.27 23.88
N ALA A 59 -8.14 -4.32 24.64
CA ALA A 59 -7.13 -5.31 24.25
C ALA A 59 -7.50 -6.07 22.97
N LYS A 60 -8.79 -6.36 22.78
CA LYS A 60 -9.28 -7.07 21.59
C LYS A 60 -9.31 -6.19 20.32
N PHE A 61 -9.53 -4.89 20.48
CA PHE A 61 -9.70 -3.94 19.38
C PHE A 61 -8.60 -2.87 19.35
N SER A 62 -7.39 -3.29 19.64
CA SER A 62 -6.18 -2.51 19.46
C SER A 62 -5.05 -3.40 18.94
N ALA A 63 -4.09 -2.80 18.29
CA ALA A 63 -2.90 -3.48 17.79
C ALA A 63 -1.68 -2.59 17.95
N THR A 64 -0.54 -3.18 18.28
CA THR A 64 0.74 -2.48 18.35
C THR A 64 1.63 -2.90 17.19
N PHE A 65 2.25 -1.94 16.55
CA PHE A 65 3.22 -2.16 15.50
C PHE A 65 4.61 -1.75 16.01
N ASP A 66 5.53 -2.73 16.08
CA ASP A 66 6.95 -2.56 16.41
C ASP A 66 7.18 -1.76 17.73
N ASP A 67 6.30 -1.92 18.70
CA ASP A 67 6.26 -1.19 19.99
C ASP A 67 6.33 0.35 19.88
N GLN A 68 6.15 0.90 18.69
CA GLN A 68 6.25 2.32 18.41
C GLN A 68 4.92 2.96 17.99
N MET A 69 3.98 2.16 17.50
CA MET A 69 2.68 2.64 17.06
C MET A 69 1.56 1.81 17.67
N LEU A 70 0.64 2.46 18.35
CA LEU A 70 -0.60 1.86 18.82
C LEU A 70 -1.74 2.28 17.89
N VAL A 71 -2.47 1.31 17.36
CA VAL A 71 -3.71 1.52 16.63
C VAL A 71 -4.87 1.08 17.52
N ASP A 72 -5.63 2.02 18.03
CA ASP A 72 -6.81 1.78 18.88
C ASP A 72 -8.09 2.00 18.07
N TYR A 73 -8.79 0.93 17.76
CA TYR A 73 -10.09 0.96 17.07
C TYR A 73 -11.23 0.47 17.98
N SER A 74 -10.98 0.39 19.30
CA SER A 74 -11.98 0.00 20.30
C SER A 74 -13.14 1.00 20.40
N LYS A 75 -12.92 2.25 20.00
CA LYS A 75 -13.94 3.31 19.98
C LYS A 75 -14.68 3.45 18.65
N ASN A 76 -14.54 2.46 17.77
CA ASN A 76 -15.40 2.30 16.61
C ASN A 76 -16.57 1.37 16.96
N ARG A 77 -17.72 1.56 16.32
CA ARG A 77 -18.87 0.65 16.50
C ARG A 77 -18.66 -0.64 15.71
N VAL A 78 -17.75 -1.46 16.18
CA VAL A 78 -17.39 -2.74 15.59
C VAL A 78 -17.40 -3.83 16.64
N THR A 79 -17.78 -5.03 16.24
CA THR A 79 -17.66 -6.27 16.97
C THR A 79 -16.73 -7.22 16.21
N GLN A 80 -16.43 -8.38 16.78
CA GLN A 80 -15.69 -9.41 16.03
C GLN A 80 -16.42 -9.81 14.75
N GLU A 81 -17.74 -9.93 14.81
CA GLU A 81 -18.54 -10.21 13.61
C GLU A 81 -18.39 -9.12 12.54
N THR A 82 -18.33 -7.85 12.94
CA THR A 82 -18.08 -6.74 12.02
C THR A 82 -16.73 -6.91 11.33
N LEU A 83 -15.67 -7.21 12.09
CA LEU A 83 -14.32 -7.43 11.52
C LEU A 83 -14.29 -8.61 10.56
N ASP A 84 -14.93 -9.71 10.91
CA ASP A 84 -15.00 -10.90 10.05
C ASP A 84 -15.68 -10.59 8.72
N LYS A 85 -16.77 -9.81 8.74
CA LYS A 85 -17.46 -9.37 7.52
C LYS A 85 -16.63 -8.38 6.69
N LEU A 86 -15.90 -7.47 7.32
CA LEU A 86 -14.97 -6.56 6.63
C LEU A 86 -13.81 -7.32 5.97
N LEU A 87 -13.26 -8.32 6.65
CA LEU A 87 -12.22 -9.19 6.10
C LEU A 87 -12.76 -10.04 4.93
N ALA A 88 -14.00 -10.50 5.02
CA ALA A 88 -14.66 -11.19 3.91
C ALA A 88 -14.79 -10.28 2.68
N LEU A 89 -15.16 -9.01 2.86
CA LEU A 89 -15.18 -8.03 1.78
C LEU A 89 -13.81 -7.82 1.16
N ALA A 90 -12.77 -7.62 1.99
CA ALA A 90 -11.39 -7.46 1.52
C ALA A 90 -10.94 -8.67 0.69
N LYS A 91 -11.30 -9.89 1.11
CA LYS A 91 -11.01 -11.13 0.38
C LYS A 91 -11.77 -11.20 -0.93
N GLU A 92 -13.07 -10.92 -0.92
CA GLU A 92 -13.92 -11.02 -2.12
C GLU A 92 -13.55 -9.97 -3.17
N THR A 93 -13.10 -8.80 -2.77
CA THR A 93 -12.57 -7.75 -3.66
C THR A 93 -11.10 -7.93 -4.05
N ASP A 94 -10.46 -9.00 -3.59
CA ASP A 94 -9.06 -9.33 -3.90
C ASP A 94 -8.05 -8.25 -3.47
N LEU A 95 -8.18 -7.74 -2.25
CA LEU A 95 -7.25 -6.75 -1.70
C LEU A 95 -5.79 -7.25 -1.73
N GLN A 96 -5.55 -8.54 -1.48
CA GLN A 96 -4.22 -9.15 -1.53
C GLN A 96 -3.59 -9.05 -2.93
N GLY A 97 -4.39 -9.31 -3.97
CA GLY A 97 -3.98 -9.14 -5.36
C GLY A 97 -3.67 -7.67 -5.69
N ALA A 98 -4.48 -6.73 -5.23
CA ALA A 98 -4.26 -5.30 -5.40
C ALA A 98 -2.94 -4.83 -4.74
N ILE A 99 -2.63 -5.31 -3.53
CA ILE A 99 -1.38 -5.01 -2.84
C ILE A 99 -0.18 -5.54 -3.65
N LYS A 100 -0.23 -6.78 -4.13
CA LYS A 100 0.84 -7.36 -4.96
C LYS A 100 1.04 -6.56 -6.25
N SER A 101 -0.04 -6.20 -6.93
CA SER A 101 0.01 -5.38 -8.15
C SER A 101 0.64 -4.01 -7.90
N MET A 102 0.30 -3.35 -6.78
CA MET A 102 0.92 -2.08 -6.41
C MET A 102 2.43 -2.22 -6.20
N PHE A 103 2.87 -3.23 -5.45
CA PHE A 103 4.29 -3.47 -5.16
C PHE A 103 5.10 -3.92 -6.38
N SER A 104 4.46 -4.51 -7.39
CA SER A 104 5.12 -4.92 -8.65
C SER A 104 5.17 -3.83 -9.72
N GLY A 105 4.62 -2.65 -9.48
CA GLY A 105 4.62 -1.54 -10.43
C GLY A 105 3.53 -1.61 -11.50
N GLU A 106 2.51 -2.46 -11.32
CA GLU A 106 1.37 -2.50 -12.23
C GLU A 106 0.55 -1.21 -12.18
N LYS A 107 -0.10 -0.89 -13.30
CA LYS A 107 -0.92 0.33 -13.43
C LYS A 107 -2.27 0.17 -12.73
N ILE A 108 -2.25 0.16 -11.39
CA ILE A 108 -3.46 -0.01 -10.57
C ILE A 108 -4.35 1.22 -10.52
N ASN A 109 -3.83 2.41 -10.80
CA ASN A 109 -4.66 3.58 -11.04
C ASN A 109 -5.26 3.49 -12.46
N ARG A 110 -6.40 2.85 -12.56
CA ARG A 110 -7.04 2.55 -13.84
C ARG A 110 -7.62 3.77 -14.52
N THR A 111 -8.03 4.76 -13.76
CA THR A 111 -8.61 6.01 -14.27
C THR A 111 -7.60 6.79 -15.09
N GLU A 112 -6.33 6.82 -14.64
CA GLU A 112 -5.25 7.53 -15.29
C GLU A 112 -4.28 6.61 -16.05
N GLY A 113 -4.46 5.30 -15.97
CA GLY A 113 -3.57 4.31 -16.58
C GLY A 113 -2.14 4.35 -16.01
N ARG A 114 -1.98 4.62 -14.72
CA ARG A 114 -0.70 4.85 -14.05
C ARG A 114 -0.43 3.84 -12.94
N ALA A 115 0.84 3.53 -12.74
CA ALA A 115 1.32 2.84 -11.54
C ALA A 115 1.25 3.78 -10.33
N VAL A 116 1.12 3.19 -9.13
CA VAL A 116 1.19 3.90 -7.85
C VAL A 116 2.53 3.57 -7.21
N LEU A 117 3.48 4.50 -7.27
CA LEU A 117 4.90 4.25 -7.00
C LEU A 117 5.35 4.69 -5.59
N HIS A 118 4.44 4.81 -4.63
CA HIS A 118 4.82 5.12 -3.24
C HIS A 118 5.83 4.12 -2.67
N VAL A 119 5.74 2.87 -3.09
CA VAL A 119 6.67 1.81 -2.69
C VAL A 119 8.08 2.05 -3.24
N ALA A 120 8.21 2.58 -4.46
CA ALA A 120 9.50 2.92 -5.05
C ALA A 120 10.19 4.08 -4.31
N LEU A 121 9.43 5.11 -3.94
CA LEU A 121 9.95 6.26 -3.19
C LEU A 121 10.46 5.89 -1.79
N ARG A 122 10.00 4.78 -1.24
CA ARG A 122 10.39 4.27 0.09
C ARG A 122 11.30 3.05 0.04
N ASN A 123 11.64 2.60 -1.16
CA ASN A 123 12.50 1.43 -1.36
C ASN A 123 13.95 1.77 -1.06
N ARG A 124 14.48 1.26 0.05
CA ARG A 124 15.89 1.44 0.47
C ARG A 124 16.78 0.29 0.03
N SER A 125 16.21 -0.84 -0.39
CA SER A 125 16.96 -2.02 -0.83
C SER A 125 17.45 -1.93 -2.27
N ASN A 126 16.96 -0.98 -3.05
CA ASN A 126 17.17 -0.88 -4.50
C ASN A 126 16.75 -2.11 -5.30
N THR A 127 15.92 -2.98 -4.72
CA THR A 127 15.28 -4.04 -5.49
C THR A 127 14.52 -3.43 -6.67
N PRO A 128 14.74 -3.90 -7.90
CA PRO A 128 14.10 -3.32 -9.07
C PRO A 128 12.56 -3.26 -8.95
N ILE A 129 11.99 -2.12 -9.32
CA ILE A 129 10.54 -1.94 -9.45
C ILE A 129 10.28 -1.58 -10.90
N LEU A 130 9.63 -2.51 -11.61
CA LEU A 130 9.46 -2.41 -13.05
C LEU A 130 8.12 -1.75 -13.40
N VAL A 131 8.16 -0.71 -14.20
CA VAL A 131 6.99 -0.11 -14.85
C VAL A 131 7.22 -0.17 -16.36
N ASP A 132 6.30 -0.83 -17.07
CA ASP A 132 6.46 -1.11 -18.51
C ASP A 132 7.82 -1.76 -18.84
N GLY A 133 8.30 -2.64 -17.98
CA GLY A 133 9.58 -3.35 -18.14
C GLY A 133 10.84 -2.54 -17.81
N LYS A 134 10.71 -1.26 -17.42
CA LYS A 134 11.83 -0.40 -17.05
C LYS A 134 11.92 -0.26 -15.53
N ASP A 135 13.12 -0.47 -14.97
CA ASP A 135 13.37 -0.20 -13.55
C ASP A 135 13.33 1.31 -13.28
N VAL A 136 12.46 1.72 -12.34
CA VAL A 136 12.29 3.13 -11.96
C VAL A 136 13.25 3.56 -10.84
N MET A 137 13.94 2.65 -10.17
CA MET A 137 14.79 2.98 -9.04
C MET A 137 15.95 3.92 -9.37
N PRO A 138 16.64 3.81 -10.53
CA PRO A 138 17.68 4.78 -10.89
C PRO A 138 17.17 6.21 -10.97
N GLU A 139 15.98 6.44 -11.53
CA GLU A 139 15.37 7.78 -11.59
C GLU A 139 14.96 8.29 -10.21
N VAL A 140 14.39 7.43 -9.36
CA VAL A 140 14.06 7.78 -7.97
C VAL A 140 15.30 8.21 -7.21
N ASN A 141 16.37 7.44 -7.29
CA ASN A 141 17.63 7.75 -6.61
C ASN A 141 18.28 9.05 -7.12
N ALA A 142 18.22 9.31 -8.43
CA ALA A 142 18.73 10.55 -9.01
C ALA A 142 17.99 11.79 -8.47
N VAL A 143 16.66 11.71 -8.32
CA VAL A 143 15.88 12.80 -7.72
C VAL A 143 16.21 12.97 -6.24
N LEU A 144 16.36 11.90 -5.48
CA LEU A 144 16.74 11.96 -4.06
C LEU A 144 18.12 12.60 -3.88
N GLU A 145 19.10 12.26 -4.72
CA GLU A 145 20.42 12.87 -4.68
C GLU A 145 20.38 14.37 -5.03
N LYS A 146 19.58 14.75 -6.01
CA LYS A 146 19.36 16.16 -6.35
C LYS A 146 18.72 16.92 -5.18
N MET A 147 17.74 16.33 -4.51
CA MET A 147 17.10 16.93 -3.32
C MET A 147 18.12 17.10 -2.18
N LYS A 148 18.96 16.09 -1.95
CA LYS A 148 20.02 16.13 -0.94
C LYS A 148 21.00 17.27 -1.22
N SER A 149 21.55 17.33 -2.43
CA SER A 149 22.50 18.37 -2.82
C SER A 149 21.93 19.77 -2.69
N PHE A 150 20.66 19.97 -3.08
CA PHE A 150 19.99 21.25 -2.91
C PHE A 150 19.78 21.62 -1.44
N SER A 151 19.32 20.67 -0.62
CA SER A 151 19.12 20.87 0.81
C SER A 151 20.43 21.22 1.52
N GLU A 152 21.52 20.54 1.19
CA GLU A 152 22.86 20.82 1.73
C GLU A 152 23.35 22.22 1.32
N ALA A 153 23.07 22.66 0.11
CA ALA A 153 23.40 24.01 -0.36
C ALA A 153 22.65 25.11 0.41
N ILE A 154 21.39 24.87 0.77
CA ILE A 154 20.60 25.77 1.62
C ILE A 154 21.16 25.78 3.05
N ILE A 155 21.34 24.62 3.66
CA ILE A 155 21.80 24.48 5.05
C ILE A 155 23.19 25.07 5.25
N SER A 156 24.11 24.84 4.32
CA SER A 156 25.46 25.39 4.38
C SER A 156 25.54 26.90 4.07
N GLY A 157 24.43 27.49 3.57
CA GLY A 157 24.41 28.89 3.14
C GLY A 157 25.13 29.17 1.82
N SER A 158 25.55 28.14 1.08
CA SER A 158 26.14 28.31 -0.27
C SER A 158 25.13 28.76 -1.30
N TRP A 159 23.87 28.33 -1.17
CA TRP A 159 22.77 28.88 -1.95
C TRP A 159 22.26 30.16 -1.31
N LYS A 160 22.35 31.26 -2.06
CA LYS A 160 21.96 32.57 -1.60
C LYS A 160 20.58 32.98 -2.11
N GLY A 161 19.84 33.73 -1.31
CA GLY A 161 18.62 34.41 -1.75
C GLY A 161 18.92 35.53 -2.76
N TYR A 162 17.88 36.14 -3.31
CA TYR A 162 17.96 37.26 -4.26
C TYR A 162 18.84 38.41 -3.75
N THR A 163 18.79 38.69 -2.44
CA THR A 163 19.57 39.74 -1.79
C THR A 163 21.04 39.39 -1.55
N GLY A 164 21.50 38.23 -1.95
CA GLY A 164 22.87 37.70 -1.68
C GLY A 164 23.07 37.20 -0.24
N LYS A 165 22.02 37.19 0.57
CA LYS A 165 22.06 36.66 1.95
C LYS A 165 21.72 35.17 1.99
N ALA A 166 22.19 34.49 3.04
CA ALA A 166 21.78 33.12 3.32
C ALA A 166 20.26 33.03 3.54
N ILE A 167 19.66 31.93 3.12
CA ILE A 167 18.25 31.63 3.39
C ILE A 167 18.16 31.09 4.83
N THR A 168 17.36 31.74 5.67
CA THR A 168 17.16 31.38 7.08
C THR A 168 15.82 30.72 7.33
N ASP A 169 14.84 31.02 6.50
CA ASP A 169 13.45 30.59 6.67
C ASP A 169 12.86 30.10 5.35
N VAL A 170 12.03 29.07 5.43
CA VAL A 170 11.22 28.56 4.34
C VAL A 170 9.76 28.64 4.76
N VAL A 171 8.97 29.36 3.97
CA VAL A 171 7.52 29.48 4.18
C VAL A 171 6.80 28.54 3.24
N ASN A 172 5.91 27.71 3.81
CA ASN A 172 5.08 26.77 3.05
C ASN A 172 3.59 27.07 3.26
#